data_3de11c21944c6fe1a6eafb96c595ef5e
#
_entry.id   3de11c21944c6fe1a6eafb96c595ef5e
#
_cell.length_a   1.000
_cell.length_b   1.000
_cell.length_c   1.000
_cell.angle_alpha   90.00
_cell.angle_beta   90.00
_cell.angle_gamma   90.00
#
_symmetry.space_group_name_H-M   'P 1'
#
loop_
_entity.id
_entity.type
_entity.pdbx_description
1 polymer ?
#
loop_
_entity_poly.entity_id
_entity_poly.type
_entity_poly.pdbx_seq_one_letter_code
_entity_poly.pdbx_strand_id
1 'polypeptide(L)'
;KRQIYFLLLKRVGTKNYEHLWQGVAGKIEKGESAWQAALRELDEETSLKPKCMFIADHVSKFYEGIGDRINLIPVFGIEVGSEEVRLSDEHTEFRWMNVDEAEETLVWDGQKKGIRMVYRMLKSNDDRMKWSEIKINQEK
;
A
#
# COMPACT_ATOMS: atom_id res chain seq x y z
N LYS A 1 20.68 -10.65 -5.92
CA LYS A 1 19.74 -10.67 -5.06
C LYS A 1 19.39 -9.40 -4.50
N ARG A 2 18.32 -8.86 -4.84
CA ARG A 2 17.85 -7.60 -4.40
C ARG A 2 17.16 -7.74 -3.11
N GLN A 3 17.38 -6.82 -2.20
CA GLN A 3 16.61 -6.70 -0.98
C GLN A 3 15.36 -5.90 -1.30
N ILE A 4 14.25 -6.29 -0.72
CA ILE A 4 12.98 -5.60 -0.92
C ILE A 4 12.55 -4.99 0.40
N TYR A 5 12.25 -3.70 0.38
CA TYR A 5 11.81 -2.99 1.57
C TYR A 5 10.44 -2.39 1.32
N PHE A 6 9.62 -2.39 2.34
CA PHE A 6 8.26 -1.87 2.28
C PHE A 6 8.15 -0.62 3.14
N LEU A 7 7.45 0.37 2.65
CA LEU A 7 7.25 1.61 3.36
C LEU A 7 6.06 1.50 4.28
N LEU A 8 6.24 1.77 5.56
CA LEU A 8 5.13 1.88 6.49
C LEU A 8 5.14 3.27 7.10
N LEU A 9 3.94 3.76 7.38
CA LEU A 9 3.74 5.10 7.93
C LEU A 9 3.02 4.98 9.27
N LYS A 10 3.38 5.84 10.22
CA LYS A 10 2.76 5.82 11.54
C LYS A 10 1.75 6.93 11.65
N ARG A 11 0.53 6.60 12.00
CA ARG A 11 -0.56 7.58 12.08
C ARG A 11 -0.33 8.57 13.22
N VAL A 12 -0.77 9.80 13.00
CA VAL A 12 -0.65 10.85 14.00
C VAL A 12 -1.57 10.54 15.16
N GLY A 13 -1.21 11.02 16.35
CA GLY A 13 -1.92 10.67 17.58
C GLY A 13 -3.29 11.28 17.73
N THR A 14 -3.70 12.20 16.84
CA THR A 14 -5.00 12.82 16.95
C THR A 14 -6.05 12.20 16.03
N LYS A 15 -5.68 11.16 15.29
CA LYS A 15 -6.61 10.52 14.37
C LYS A 15 -7.05 9.17 14.91
N ASN A 16 -8.12 8.60 14.35
CA ASN A 16 -8.53 7.26 14.69
C ASN A 16 -7.37 6.31 14.47
N TYR A 17 -7.28 5.28 15.29
CA TYR A 17 -6.19 4.31 15.24
C TYR A 17 -4.84 5.01 15.40
N GLU A 18 -4.80 5.95 16.36
CA GLU A 18 -3.61 6.73 16.58
C GLU A 18 -2.39 5.87 16.82
N HIS A 19 -1.25 6.33 16.34
CA HIS A 19 0.04 5.66 16.49
C HIS A 19 0.11 4.29 15.83
N LEU A 20 -0.85 3.95 14.99
CA LEU A 20 -0.83 2.68 14.29
C LEU A 20 0.04 2.78 13.05
N TRP A 21 0.84 1.78 12.81
CA TRP A 21 1.63 1.70 11.59
C TRP A 21 0.79 1.08 10.48
N GLN A 22 0.92 1.59 9.28
CA GLN A 22 0.13 1.12 8.14
C GLN A 22 0.86 1.43 6.83
N GLY A 23 0.44 0.78 5.76
CA GLY A 23 0.91 1.15 4.44
C GLY A 23 0.18 2.39 3.96
N VAL A 24 0.55 2.87 2.77
CA VAL A 24 -0.16 3.99 2.16
C VAL A 24 -1.58 3.53 1.84
N ALA A 25 -2.55 4.32 2.20
CA ALA A 25 -3.95 3.96 2.00
C ALA A 25 -4.84 5.19 2.08
N GLY A 26 -6.01 5.09 1.47
CA GLY A 26 -6.96 6.16 1.52
C GLY A 26 -8.24 5.75 0.83
N LYS A 27 -9.18 6.66 0.76
CA LYS A 27 -10.47 6.37 0.16
C LYS A 27 -10.47 6.65 -1.31
N ILE A 28 -11.25 5.86 -2.06
CA ILE A 28 -11.46 6.11 -3.47
C ILE A 28 -12.43 7.27 -3.59
N GLU A 29 -12.07 8.27 -4.35
CA GLU A 29 -12.91 9.44 -4.56
C GLU A 29 -13.75 9.26 -5.81
N LYS A 30 -14.82 10.06 -5.89
CA LYS A 30 -15.72 9.96 -7.01
C LYS A 30 -14.98 10.15 -8.32
N GLY A 31 -15.21 9.28 -9.26
CA GLY A 31 -14.57 9.37 -10.56
C GLY A 31 -13.21 8.71 -10.66
N GLU A 32 -12.72 8.13 -9.55
CA GLU A 32 -11.43 7.44 -9.55
C GLU A 32 -11.61 5.94 -9.57
N SER A 33 -10.70 5.25 -10.25
CA SER A 33 -10.61 3.81 -10.05
C SER A 33 -9.78 3.56 -8.79
N ALA A 34 -9.80 2.34 -8.30
CA ALA A 34 -9.01 2.01 -7.11
C ALA A 34 -7.52 2.24 -7.33
N TRP A 35 -6.98 1.87 -8.50
CA TRP A 35 -5.55 2.04 -8.71
C TRP A 35 -5.17 3.53 -8.86
N GLN A 36 -6.09 4.34 -9.40
CA GLN A 36 -5.84 5.78 -9.46
C GLN A 36 -5.81 6.38 -8.06
N ALA A 37 -6.72 5.92 -7.19
CA ALA A 37 -6.73 6.38 -5.81
C ALA A 37 -5.43 6.01 -5.10
N ALA A 38 -4.92 4.80 -5.36
CA ALA A 38 -3.66 4.37 -4.75
C ALA A 38 -2.51 5.30 -5.15
N LEU A 39 -2.46 5.67 -6.42
CA LEU A 39 -1.39 6.58 -6.87
C LEU A 39 -1.56 7.98 -6.30
N ARG A 40 -2.78 8.47 -6.20
CA ARG A 40 -3.02 9.78 -5.62
C ARG A 40 -2.61 9.79 -4.14
N GLU A 41 -2.98 8.74 -3.40
CA GLU A 41 -2.62 8.68 -1.99
C GLU A 41 -1.12 8.54 -1.79
N LEU A 42 -0.44 7.82 -2.68
CA LEU A 42 1.01 7.73 -2.60
C LEU A 42 1.62 9.13 -2.70
N ASP A 43 1.16 9.91 -3.65
CA ASP A 43 1.67 11.26 -3.83
C ASP A 43 1.34 12.15 -2.63
N GLU A 44 0.09 12.12 -2.17
CA GLU A 44 -0.33 12.99 -1.07
C GLU A 44 0.35 12.64 0.24
N GLU A 45 0.54 11.36 0.51
CA GLU A 45 1.07 10.95 1.80
C GLU A 45 2.59 10.88 1.84
N THR A 46 3.26 10.77 0.71
CA THR A 46 4.70 10.52 0.72
C THR A 46 5.49 11.36 -0.28
N SER A 47 4.86 11.93 -1.27
CA SER A 47 5.49 12.63 -2.40
C SER A 47 6.38 11.72 -3.24
N LEU A 48 6.27 10.41 -3.09
CA LEU A 48 7.05 9.49 -3.91
C LEU A 48 6.41 9.32 -5.28
N LYS A 49 7.25 9.02 -6.27
CA LYS A 49 6.77 8.82 -7.64
C LYS A 49 6.85 7.35 -8.00
N PRO A 50 5.81 6.81 -8.62
CA PRO A 50 5.82 5.39 -8.96
C PRO A 50 6.69 5.11 -10.18
N LYS A 51 7.42 4.01 -10.13
CA LYS A 51 8.14 3.52 -11.28
C LYS A 51 7.30 2.47 -12.00
N CYS A 52 6.65 1.62 -11.26
CA CYS A 52 5.75 0.63 -11.84
C CYS A 52 4.75 0.17 -10.79
N MET A 53 3.72 -0.49 -11.23
CA MET A 53 2.60 -0.85 -10.38
C MET A 53 1.99 -2.15 -10.86
N PHE A 54 1.54 -2.97 -9.92
CA PHE A 54 0.83 -4.20 -10.29
C PHE A 54 -0.25 -4.50 -9.26
N ILE A 55 -1.22 -5.30 -9.65
CA ILE A 55 -2.32 -5.70 -8.78
C ILE A 55 -1.86 -6.93 -8.00
N ALA A 56 -1.88 -6.84 -6.68
CA ALA A 56 -1.53 -8.00 -5.86
C ALA A 56 -2.67 -9.01 -5.88
N ASP A 57 -2.30 -10.28 -5.81
CA ASP A 57 -3.28 -11.36 -5.83
C ASP A 57 -3.88 -11.53 -4.44
N HIS A 58 -4.51 -10.49 -3.95
CA HIS A 58 -5.11 -10.45 -2.63
C HIS A 58 -6.03 -9.26 -2.49
N VAL A 59 -7.20 -9.49 -1.94
CA VAL A 59 -8.12 -8.41 -1.59
C VAL A 59 -8.34 -8.51 -0.08
N SER A 60 -8.04 -7.43 0.64
CA SER A 60 -8.31 -7.38 2.07
C SER A 60 -9.77 -7.08 2.28
N LYS A 61 -10.34 -7.64 3.34
CA LYS A 61 -11.73 -7.36 3.63
C LYS A 61 -11.92 -7.27 5.13
N PHE A 62 -12.83 -6.43 5.55
CA PHE A 62 -13.17 -6.36 6.96
C PHE A 62 -14.57 -5.84 7.15
N TYR A 63 -15.17 -6.24 8.28
CA TYR A 63 -16.51 -5.80 8.63
C TYR A 63 -16.39 -4.56 9.51
N GLU A 64 -17.11 -3.52 9.10
CA GLU A 64 -17.14 -2.29 9.84
C GLU A 64 -18.47 -2.24 10.61
N GLY A 65 -18.39 -2.43 11.93
CA GLY A 65 -19.60 -2.57 12.73
C GLY A 65 -20.47 -1.33 12.78
N ILE A 66 -19.86 -0.16 12.84
CA ILE A 66 -20.64 1.08 12.94
C ILE A 66 -21.49 1.30 11.70
N GLY A 67 -20.94 1.10 10.52
CA GLY A 67 -21.67 1.27 9.29
C GLY A 67 -22.36 0.02 8.82
N ASP A 68 -22.14 -1.10 9.52
CA ASP A 68 -22.74 -2.39 9.17
C ASP A 68 -22.46 -2.74 7.71
N ARG A 69 -21.20 -2.77 7.34
CA ARG A 69 -20.85 -3.07 5.96
C ARG A 69 -19.51 -3.80 5.89
N ILE A 70 -19.32 -4.50 4.81
CA ILE A 70 -18.06 -5.18 4.55
C ILE A 70 -17.29 -4.35 3.55
N ASN A 71 -16.05 -4.04 3.88
CA ASN A 71 -15.18 -3.28 3.01
C ASN A 71 -14.26 -4.22 2.27
N LEU A 72 -14.16 -4.06 0.96
CA LEU A 72 -13.23 -4.84 0.15
C LEU A 72 -12.16 -3.88 -0.37
N ILE A 73 -10.91 -4.21 -0.10
CA ILE A 73 -9.81 -3.32 -0.39
C ILE A 73 -8.81 -4.01 -1.30
N PRO A 74 -8.72 -3.58 -2.55
CA PRO A 74 -7.70 -4.14 -3.45
C PRO A 74 -6.31 -3.71 -2.98
N VAL A 75 -5.33 -4.54 -3.24
CA VAL A 75 -3.96 -4.27 -2.82
C VAL A 75 -3.10 -4.15 -4.07
N PHE A 76 -2.24 -3.14 -4.08
CA PHE A 76 -1.36 -2.90 -5.21
C PHE A 76 0.08 -2.89 -4.75
N GLY A 77 0.98 -3.40 -5.59
CA GLY A 77 2.39 -3.24 -5.34
C GLY A 77 2.89 -2.09 -6.20
N ILE A 78 3.56 -1.13 -5.60
CA ILE A 78 4.08 0.02 -6.32
C ILE A 78 5.56 0.17 -5.99
N GLU A 79 6.39 0.11 -7.03
CA GLU A 79 7.81 0.33 -6.84
C GLU A 79 8.09 1.81 -7.03
N VAL A 80 8.91 2.39 -6.15
CA VAL A 80 9.27 3.80 -6.24
C VAL A 80 10.76 3.92 -6.42
N GLY A 81 11.19 5.07 -6.93
CA GLY A 81 12.60 5.26 -7.25
C GLY A 81 13.41 5.98 -6.20
N SER A 82 12.78 6.38 -5.09
CA SER A 82 13.49 7.12 -4.05
C SER A 82 13.04 6.64 -2.69
N GLU A 83 13.87 6.80 -1.68
CA GLU A 83 13.51 6.48 -0.30
C GLU A 83 13.10 7.71 0.47
N GLU A 84 13.19 8.89 -0.14
CA GLU A 84 12.93 10.11 0.57
C GLU A 84 11.45 10.41 0.62
N VAL A 85 10.90 10.39 1.82
CA VAL A 85 9.47 10.54 2.04
C VAL A 85 9.17 11.90 2.64
N ARG A 86 8.14 12.60 2.11
CA ARG A 86 7.65 13.80 2.72
C ARG A 86 6.30 13.50 3.24
N LEU A 87 6.14 13.45 4.56
CA LEU A 87 4.88 13.06 5.18
C LEU A 87 3.85 14.18 5.15
N SER A 88 2.59 13.79 5.00
CA SER A 88 1.48 14.73 5.17
C SER A 88 1.19 14.84 6.66
N ASP A 89 0.17 15.61 7.01
CA ASP A 89 -0.20 15.82 8.41
C ASP A 89 -0.79 14.60 9.07
N GLU A 90 -1.12 13.59 8.31
CA GLU A 90 -1.76 12.41 8.88
C GLU A 90 -0.80 11.41 9.48
N HIS A 91 0.48 11.57 9.23
CA HIS A 91 1.49 10.62 9.71
C HIS A 91 2.66 11.36 10.34
N THR A 92 3.27 10.73 11.34
CA THR A 92 4.39 11.36 12.07
C THR A 92 5.73 10.73 11.79
N GLU A 93 5.76 9.50 11.29
CA GLU A 93 7.01 8.80 11.03
C GLU A 93 6.86 7.90 9.82
N PHE A 94 7.96 7.58 9.20
CA PHE A 94 7.95 6.55 8.16
C PHE A 94 9.15 5.63 8.40
N ARG A 95 9.06 4.42 7.88
CA ARG A 95 10.18 3.50 7.99
C ARG A 95 10.13 2.50 6.85
N TRP A 96 11.28 2.21 6.27
CA TRP A 96 11.40 1.17 5.27
C TRP A 96 11.79 -0.12 5.98
N MET A 97 11.00 -1.18 5.81
CA MET A 97 11.19 -2.42 6.55
C MET A 97 11.21 -3.59 5.60
N ASN A 98 11.98 -4.63 5.94
CA ASN A 98 11.90 -5.87 5.16
C ASN A 98 10.54 -6.51 5.45
N VAL A 99 10.21 -7.60 4.72
CA VAL A 99 8.87 -8.15 4.78
C VAL A 99 8.55 -8.70 6.18
N ASP A 100 9.52 -9.30 6.84
CA ASP A 100 9.25 -9.88 8.16
C ASP A 100 9.01 -8.79 9.21
N GLU A 101 9.81 -7.73 9.17
CA GLU A 101 9.60 -6.60 10.07
C GLU A 101 8.27 -5.93 9.81
N ALA A 102 7.91 -5.79 8.54
CA ALA A 102 6.65 -5.14 8.19
C ALA A 102 5.46 -5.94 8.72
N GLU A 103 5.51 -7.25 8.56
CA GLU A 103 4.43 -8.10 9.06
C GLU A 103 4.31 -8.00 10.57
N GLU A 104 5.43 -7.96 11.28
CA GLU A 104 5.38 -7.85 12.72
C GLU A 104 4.86 -6.51 13.19
N THR A 105 5.13 -5.46 12.43
CA THR A 105 4.75 -4.12 12.82
C THR A 105 3.28 -3.83 12.52
N LEU A 106 2.76 -4.38 11.43
CA LEU A 106 1.35 -4.18 11.07
C LEU A 106 0.47 -4.94 12.06
N VAL A 107 -0.71 -4.41 12.32
CA VAL A 107 -1.62 -5.02 13.28
C VAL A 107 -2.66 -5.92 12.60
N TRP A 108 -3.22 -5.46 11.49
CA TRP A 108 -4.34 -6.17 10.88
C TRP A 108 -3.89 -7.27 9.95
N ASP A 109 -4.53 -8.45 10.08
CA ASP A 109 -4.17 -9.59 9.26
C ASP A 109 -4.28 -9.33 7.77
N GLY A 110 -5.27 -8.58 7.35
CA GLY A 110 -5.41 -8.28 5.92
C GLY A 110 -4.21 -7.53 5.39
N GLN A 111 -3.68 -6.59 6.17
CA GLN A 111 -2.51 -5.84 5.76
C GLN A 111 -1.26 -6.72 5.75
N LYS A 112 -1.12 -7.58 6.75
CA LYS A 112 0.02 -8.49 6.78
C LYS A 112 0.00 -9.41 5.56
N LYS A 113 -1.17 -9.94 5.23
CA LYS A 113 -1.30 -10.83 4.09
C LYS A 113 -1.07 -10.10 2.77
N GLY A 114 -1.50 -8.85 2.70
CA GLY A 114 -1.28 -8.06 1.50
C GLY A 114 0.20 -7.85 1.22
N ILE A 115 0.95 -7.46 2.24
CA ILE A 115 2.39 -7.24 2.08
C ILE A 115 3.10 -8.54 1.71
N ARG A 116 2.73 -9.64 2.36
CA ARG A 116 3.37 -10.92 2.05
C ARG A 116 3.06 -11.36 0.61
N MET A 117 1.85 -11.11 0.14
CA MET A 117 1.51 -11.45 -1.24
C MET A 117 2.33 -10.61 -2.23
N VAL A 118 2.48 -9.31 -1.97
CA VAL A 118 3.31 -8.47 -2.83
C VAL A 118 4.74 -9.03 -2.86
N TYR A 119 5.26 -9.38 -1.69
CA TYR A 119 6.62 -9.92 -1.59
C TYR A 119 6.75 -11.20 -2.40
N ARG A 120 5.80 -12.12 -2.24
CA ARG A 120 5.85 -13.40 -2.96
C ARG A 120 5.80 -13.20 -4.47
N MET A 121 4.97 -12.26 -4.92
CA MET A 121 4.88 -12.00 -6.35
C MET A 121 6.18 -11.41 -6.89
N LEU A 122 6.82 -10.54 -6.12
CA LEU A 122 8.09 -9.96 -6.54
C LEU A 122 9.20 -11.00 -6.59
N LYS A 123 9.12 -12.04 -5.76
CA LYS A 123 10.15 -13.07 -5.74
C LYS A 123 9.88 -14.21 -6.70
N SER A 124 8.67 -14.32 -7.20
CA SER A 124 8.35 -15.45 -8.06
C SER A 124 8.68 -15.11 -9.50
N ASN A 125 8.76 -16.15 -10.32
CA ASN A 125 8.96 -15.95 -11.73
C ASN A 125 7.72 -16.34 -12.51
N ASP A 126 6.58 -16.44 -11.87
CA ASP A 126 5.41 -16.89 -12.59
C ASP A 126 4.79 -15.72 -13.37
N ASP A 127 3.81 -16.03 -14.17
CA ASP A 127 3.23 -15.07 -15.09
C ASP A 127 2.30 -14.07 -14.42
N ARG A 128 1.98 -14.28 -13.12
CA ARG A 128 1.08 -13.35 -12.44
C ARG A 128 1.55 -11.92 -12.51
N MET A 129 2.87 -11.72 -12.41
CA MET A 129 3.39 -10.36 -12.44
C MET A 129 3.07 -9.68 -13.76
N LYS A 130 3.29 -10.37 -14.87
CA LYS A 130 3.07 -9.73 -16.13
C LYS A 130 1.57 -9.55 -16.42
N TRP A 131 0.73 -10.47 -15.95
CA TRP A 131 -0.70 -10.33 -16.15
C TRP A 131 -1.31 -9.26 -15.24
N SER A 132 -0.62 -8.91 -14.14
CA SER A 132 -1.14 -8.00 -13.14
C SER A 132 -0.62 -6.58 -13.28
N GLU A 133 0.27 -6.33 -14.20
CA GLU A 133 0.88 -5.01 -14.33
C GLU A 133 -0.15 -3.97 -14.77
N ILE A 134 -0.08 -2.78 -14.15
CA ILE A 134 -0.89 -1.66 -14.55
C ILE A 134 0.02 -0.67 -15.25
N LYS A 135 -0.33 -0.28 -16.46
CA LYS A 135 0.49 0.62 -17.24
C LYS A 135 0.17 2.04 -16.87
N ILE A 136 0.98 2.62 -16.01
CA ILE A 136 0.69 3.94 -15.47
C ILE A 136 1.28 5.08 -16.31
N ASN A 137 2.12 4.74 -17.28
CA ASN A 137 2.69 5.78 -18.09
C ASN A 137 2.09 5.89 -19.45
N GLN A 138 0.90 5.33 -19.65
CA GLN A 138 0.42 5.41 -20.92
C GLN A 138 -0.53 6.42 -21.08
N GLU A 139 -0.46 7.42 -20.80
CA GLU A 139 -1.26 8.35 -21.03
C GLU A 139 -1.09 9.05 -22.07
N LYS A 140 -1.23 9.25 -22.74
CA LYS A 140 -1.09 10.04 -23.68
C LYS A 140 -1.48 9.64 -24.63
#